data_b85f83b1e8d1f7feceadb4637b9ca4a0
#
_entry.id   b85f83b1e8d1f7feceadb4637b9ca4a0
#
_cell.length_a   1.000
_cell.length_b   1.000
_cell.length_c   1.000
_cell.angle_alpha   90.00
_cell.angle_beta   90.00
_cell.angle_gamma   90.00
#
_symmetry.space_group_name_H-M   'P 1'
#
loop_
_entity.id
_entity.type
_entity.pdbx_description
1 polymer ?
#
loop_
_entity_poly.entity_id
_entity_poly.type
_entity_poly.pdbx_seq_one_letter_code
_entity_poly.pdbx_strand_id
1 'polypeptide(L)'
;RPLHSWYRWQRQMCIRDRIIARRFIFRMREFEQMEMQFFIKPGEQKKWYEFWKETRMKWHLSLGINQDKYRFHNHEKLAHYADAACDIEFEFPFGYKELEGIHSRTDFDLSNHEKFSSKQIKYFDPFDQEKYTPYVVETSIGLDRMFLAVFSQSLNIEKLDDGTERTVLKIPIILASNKCAILPLVK
;
A
#
# COMPACT_ATOMS: atom_id res chain seq x y z
N ARG A 1 22.07 -16.40 0.48
CA ARG A 1 21.44 -15.60 1.54
C ARG A 1 20.87 -14.37 0.84
N PRO A 2 19.60 -14.01 1.05
CA PRO A 2 19.09 -12.78 0.48
C PRO A 2 19.92 -11.64 1.04
N LEU A 3 20.37 -10.75 0.16
CA LEU A 3 20.94 -9.47 0.52
C LEU A 3 20.02 -8.83 1.55
N HIS A 4 20.56 -8.33 2.64
CA HIS A 4 19.82 -7.55 3.62
C HIS A 4 19.39 -6.26 2.92
N SER A 5 18.28 -6.35 2.16
CA SER A 5 17.64 -5.19 1.57
C SER A 5 17.04 -4.37 2.71
N TRP A 6 17.50 -3.16 2.83
CA TRP A 6 16.99 -2.22 3.80
C TRP A 6 15.65 -1.70 3.27
N TYR A 7 14.55 -2.25 3.77
CA TYR A 7 13.24 -1.65 3.59
C TYR A 7 12.81 -1.00 4.89
N ARG A 8 12.18 0.15 4.78
CA ARG A 8 11.63 0.87 5.92
C ARG A 8 10.16 1.13 5.67
N TRP A 9 9.33 0.57 6.53
CA TRP A 9 7.94 0.96 6.63
C TRP A 9 7.83 2.16 7.53
N GLN A 10 7.11 3.17 7.07
CA GLN A 10 6.81 4.35 7.84
C GLN A 10 5.32 4.66 7.75
N ARG A 11 4.68 4.75 8.91
CA ARG A 11 3.38 5.37 9.05
C ARG A 11 3.61 6.85 9.27
N GLN A 12 2.94 7.68 8.49
CA GLN A 12 3.05 9.12 8.60
C GLN A 12 1.70 9.79 8.42
N MET A 13 1.47 10.87 9.14
CA MET A 13 0.38 11.78 8.87
C MET A 13 0.83 12.79 7.83
N CYS A 14 0.10 12.88 6.73
CA CYS A 14 0.36 13.84 5.66
C CYS A 14 -0.65 14.98 5.74
N ILE A 15 -0.13 16.20 5.70
CA ILE A 15 -0.92 17.42 5.61
C ILE A 15 -0.65 18.07 4.25
N ARG A 16 -1.68 18.18 3.41
CA ARG A 16 -1.58 18.77 2.08
C ARG A 16 -2.61 19.89 1.93
N ASP A 17 -2.22 21.09 2.27
CA ASP A 17 -3.05 22.30 2.24
C ASP A 17 -3.60 22.66 0.85
N ARG A 18 -2.85 22.32 -0.22
CA ARG A 18 -3.22 22.58 -1.61
C ARG A 18 -4.32 21.67 -2.15
N ILE A 19 -4.64 20.56 -1.45
CA ILE A 19 -5.68 19.65 -1.88
C ILE A 19 -7.04 20.24 -1.55
N ILE A 20 -7.91 20.33 -2.56
CA ILE A 20 -9.32 20.61 -2.35
C ILE A 20 -9.98 19.32 -1.87
N ALA A 21 -10.43 19.30 -0.61
CA ALA A 21 -11.13 18.17 -0.02
C ALA A 21 -12.42 17.89 -0.78
N ARG A 22 -12.55 16.68 -1.34
CA ARG A 22 -13.72 16.19 -2.07
C ARG A 22 -13.65 14.69 -2.28
N ARG A 23 -14.72 14.08 -2.75
CA ARG A 23 -14.77 12.63 -3.02
C ARG A 23 -14.56 11.80 -1.76
N PHE A 24 -15.21 12.20 -0.68
CA PHE A 24 -15.14 11.50 0.60
C PHE A 24 -13.67 11.35 1.07
N ILE A 25 -13.26 10.19 1.58
CA ILE A 25 -11.90 9.94 2.07
C ILE A 25 -10.81 9.87 0.98
N PHE A 26 -11.17 9.94 -0.31
CA PHE A 26 -10.19 9.83 -1.41
C PHE A 26 -9.42 11.12 -1.67
N ARG A 27 -9.88 12.27 -1.16
CA ARG A 27 -9.21 13.56 -1.26
C ARG A 27 -9.42 14.37 0.02
N MET A 28 -8.55 14.12 0.98
CA MET A 28 -8.50 14.82 2.26
C MET A 28 -7.22 15.66 2.35
N ARG A 29 -7.23 16.71 3.15
CA ARG A 29 -6.04 17.52 3.43
C ARG A 29 -5.12 16.87 4.44
N GLU A 30 -5.71 16.14 5.38
CA GLU A 30 -4.99 15.40 6.42
C GLU A 30 -5.35 13.92 6.27
N PHE A 31 -4.35 13.06 6.20
CA PHE A 31 -4.54 11.62 6.04
C PHE A 31 -3.34 10.86 6.55
N GLU A 32 -3.57 9.64 6.95
CA GLU A 32 -2.50 8.70 7.31
C GLU A 32 -2.18 7.78 6.13
N GLN A 33 -0.90 7.56 5.90
CA GLN A 33 -0.42 6.60 4.93
C GLN A 33 0.73 5.78 5.48
N MET A 34 0.90 4.59 4.92
CA MET A 34 2.07 3.75 5.11
C MET A 34 2.86 3.72 3.81
N GLU A 35 4.14 4.03 3.90
CA GLU A 35 5.06 3.96 2.78
C GLU A 35 6.17 2.96 3.08
N MET A 36 6.54 2.20 2.07
CA MET A 36 7.73 1.37 2.06
C MET A 36 8.67 1.90 1.00
N GLN A 37 9.91 2.15 1.39
CA GLN A 37 10.99 2.55 0.50
C GLN A 37 11.99 1.40 0.44
N PHE A 38 12.13 0.79 -0.73
CA PHE A 38 13.02 -0.33 -0.97
C PHE A 38 14.17 0.10 -1.85
N PHE A 39 15.37 0.11 -1.27
CA PHE A 39 16.59 0.59 -1.94
C PHE A 39 17.27 -0.55 -2.69
N ILE A 40 17.63 -0.30 -3.94
CA ILE A 40 18.15 -1.29 -4.87
C ILE A 40 19.37 -0.77 -5.64
N LYS A 41 20.17 -1.68 -6.18
CA LYS A 41 21.24 -1.33 -7.12
C LYS A 41 20.63 -0.83 -8.42
N PRO A 42 21.16 0.26 -9.03
CA PRO A 42 20.74 0.70 -10.35
C PRO A 42 20.83 -0.42 -11.39
N GLY A 43 19.81 -0.54 -12.22
CA GLY A 43 19.67 -1.63 -13.22
C GLY A 43 18.79 -2.79 -12.77
N GLU A 44 18.51 -2.93 -11.48
CA GLU A 44 17.64 -4.00 -10.95
C GLU A 44 16.16 -3.57 -10.76
N GLN A 45 15.80 -2.32 -11.11
CA GLN A 45 14.51 -1.73 -10.80
C GLN A 45 13.33 -2.54 -11.36
N LYS A 46 13.42 -3.04 -12.57
CA LYS A 46 12.34 -3.81 -13.20
C LYS A 46 12.04 -5.11 -12.43
N LYS A 47 13.08 -5.83 -12.04
CA LYS A 47 12.97 -7.07 -11.24
C LYS A 47 12.28 -6.82 -9.91
N TRP A 48 12.72 -5.81 -9.18
CA TRP A 48 12.20 -5.51 -7.86
C TRP A 48 10.82 -4.85 -7.91
N TYR A 49 10.52 -4.07 -8.94
CA TYR A 49 9.19 -3.53 -9.18
C TYR A 49 8.16 -4.65 -9.37
N GLU A 50 8.42 -5.62 -10.24
CA GLU A 50 7.50 -6.76 -10.44
C GLU A 50 7.39 -7.62 -9.17
N PHE A 51 8.49 -7.86 -8.46
CA PHE A 51 8.47 -8.56 -7.18
C PHE A 51 7.54 -7.87 -6.17
N TRP A 52 7.61 -6.56 -6.03
CA TRP A 52 6.78 -5.82 -5.09
C TRP A 52 5.32 -5.74 -5.54
N LYS A 53 5.02 -5.62 -6.83
CA LYS A 53 3.65 -5.73 -7.35
C LYS A 53 2.99 -7.02 -6.88
N GLU A 54 3.63 -8.16 -7.14
CA GLU A 54 3.11 -9.45 -6.72
C GLU A 54 3.01 -9.60 -5.20
N THR A 55 4.05 -9.16 -4.49
CA THR A 55 4.10 -9.28 -3.03
C THR A 55 3.01 -8.45 -2.36
N ARG A 56 2.75 -7.24 -2.84
CA ARG A 56 1.68 -6.40 -2.32
C ARG A 56 0.30 -6.96 -2.63
N MET A 57 0.07 -7.44 -3.85
CA MET A 57 -1.17 -8.13 -4.18
C MET A 57 -1.41 -9.36 -3.29
N LYS A 58 -0.41 -10.20 -3.10
CA LYS A 58 -0.49 -11.36 -2.19
C LYS A 58 -0.84 -10.94 -0.76
N TRP A 59 -0.27 -9.83 -0.30
CA TRP A 59 -0.60 -9.29 1.02
C TRP A 59 -2.08 -8.86 1.10
N HIS A 60 -2.62 -8.14 0.13
CA HIS A 60 -4.05 -7.79 0.09
C HIS A 60 -4.94 -9.03 0.14
N LEU A 61 -4.61 -10.04 -0.65
CA LEU A 61 -5.37 -11.29 -0.68
C LEU A 61 -5.29 -12.06 0.65
N SER A 62 -4.18 -11.95 1.38
CA SER A 62 -4.02 -12.58 2.70
C SER A 62 -4.97 -12.03 3.77
N LEU A 63 -5.57 -10.86 3.53
CA LEU A 63 -6.59 -10.29 4.40
C LEU A 63 -7.95 -10.97 4.26
N GLY A 64 -8.10 -11.95 3.35
CA GLY A 64 -9.33 -12.72 3.17
C GLY A 64 -10.40 -12.01 2.33
N ILE A 65 -10.04 -10.98 1.58
CA ILE A 65 -10.90 -10.30 0.62
C ILE A 65 -10.81 -11.00 -0.73
N ASN A 66 -11.95 -11.14 -1.44
CA ASN A 66 -12.01 -11.82 -2.72
C ASN A 66 -11.10 -11.16 -3.76
N GLN A 67 -10.34 -11.99 -4.48
CA GLN A 67 -9.43 -11.55 -5.54
C GLN A 67 -10.11 -10.75 -6.64
N ASP A 68 -11.35 -11.07 -6.98
CA ASP A 68 -12.13 -10.38 -8.03
C ASP A 68 -12.36 -8.90 -7.74
N LYS A 69 -12.16 -8.48 -6.47
CA LYS A 69 -12.26 -7.08 -6.05
C LYS A 69 -11.02 -6.25 -6.33
N TYR A 70 -9.92 -6.87 -6.76
CA TYR A 70 -8.66 -6.20 -7.01
C TYR A 70 -8.27 -6.27 -8.48
N ARG A 71 -7.60 -5.24 -8.95
CA ARG A 71 -6.93 -5.25 -10.24
C ARG A 71 -5.70 -4.36 -10.24
N PHE A 72 -4.77 -4.62 -11.15
CA PHE A 72 -3.69 -3.70 -11.44
C PHE A 72 -4.14 -2.66 -12.48
N HIS A 73 -3.79 -1.42 -12.23
CA HIS A 73 -3.92 -0.32 -13.18
C HIS A 73 -2.54 0.27 -13.46
N ASN A 74 -1.96 -0.06 -14.61
CA ASN A 74 -0.66 0.49 -15.01
C ASN A 74 -0.85 1.93 -15.49
N HIS A 75 0.07 2.82 -15.11
CA HIS A 75 0.04 4.21 -15.54
C HIS A 75 0.62 4.33 -16.95
N GLU A 76 -0.17 4.83 -17.88
CA GLU A 76 0.30 5.17 -19.23
C GLU A 76 1.19 6.41 -19.23
N LYS A 77 0.88 7.37 -18.35
CA LYS A 77 1.63 8.61 -18.21
C LYS A 77 2.37 8.63 -16.88
N LEU A 78 3.67 8.38 -16.96
CA LEU A 78 4.52 8.35 -15.77
C LEU A 78 4.85 9.75 -15.27
N ALA A 79 5.05 9.88 -13.96
CA ALA A 79 5.64 11.06 -13.37
C ALA A 79 7.14 11.14 -13.76
N HIS A 80 7.68 12.36 -13.78
CA HIS A 80 9.06 12.60 -14.20
C HIS A 80 10.15 11.93 -13.34
N TYR A 81 9.78 11.43 -12.18
CA TYR A 81 10.66 10.74 -11.23
C TYR A 81 10.54 9.21 -11.28
N ALA A 82 9.65 8.68 -12.10
CA ALA A 82 9.38 7.24 -12.15
C ALA A 82 9.61 6.68 -13.55
N ASP A 83 10.17 5.49 -13.63
CA ASP A 83 10.32 4.70 -14.85
C ASP A 83 9.27 3.58 -14.97
N ALA A 84 8.55 3.27 -13.88
CA ALA A 84 7.38 2.41 -13.87
C ALA A 84 6.45 2.80 -12.71
N ALA A 85 5.14 2.70 -12.94
CA ALA A 85 4.13 2.93 -11.92
C ALA A 85 2.87 2.11 -12.19
N CYS A 86 2.28 1.55 -11.14
CA CYS A 86 0.94 0.99 -11.18
C CYS A 86 0.22 1.19 -9.85
N ASP A 87 -1.11 1.16 -9.91
CA ASP A 87 -1.95 1.09 -8.74
C ASP A 87 -2.51 -0.32 -8.57
N ILE A 88 -2.65 -0.76 -7.32
CA ILE A 88 -3.62 -1.78 -6.96
C ILE A 88 -4.93 -1.04 -6.73
N GLU A 89 -5.88 -1.23 -7.62
CA GLU A 89 -7.23 -0.71 -7.48
C GLU A 89 -8.13 -1.73 -6.81
N PHE A 90 -9.07 -1.23 -6.04
CA PHE A 90 -10.10 -2.00 -5.36
C PHE A 90 -11.51 -1.57 -5.81
N GLU A 91 -12.42 -2.54 -5.94
CA GLU A 91 -13.82 -2.31 -6.28
C GLU A 91 -14.61 -1.88 -5.04
N PHE A 92 -14.68 -0.57 -4.84
CA PHE A 92 -15.57 0.04 -3.84
C PHE A 92 -17.03 0.05 -4.33
N PRO A 93 -18.02 0.31 -3.46
CA PRO A 93 -19.42 0.41 -3.88
C PRO A 93 -19.72 1.41 -5.01
N PHE A 94 -18.80 2.35 -5.23
CA PHE A 94 -18.85 3.40 -6.26
C PHE A 94 -17.82 3.18 -7.39
N GLY A 95 -17.36 1.95 -7.57
CA GLY A 95 -16.43 1.52 -8.62
C GLY A 95 -14.97 1.45 -8.20
N TYR A 96 -14.13 1.05 -9.13
CA TYR A 96 -12.69 0.88 -8.91
C TYR A 96 -12.01 2.21 -8.57
N LYS A 97 -11.20 2.19 -7.53
CA LYS A 97 -10.35 3.31 -7.10
C LYS A 97 -9.02 2.80 -6.58
N GLU A 98 -8.01 3.63 -6.74
CA GLU A 98 -6.67 3.42 -6.20
C GLU A 98 -6.71 3.13 -4.70
N LEU A 99 -6.13 2.01 -4.30
CA LEU A 99 -5.95 1.58 -2.92
C LEU A 99 -4.49 1.70 -2.49
N GLU A 100 -3.57 1.23 -3.33
CA GLU A 100 -2.13 1.28 -3.11
C GLU A 100 -1.38 1.61 -4.40
N GLY A 101 -0.46 2.56 -4.35
CA GLY A 101 0.44 2.88 -5.45
C GLY A 101 1.76 2.13 -5.33
N ILE A 102 2.31 1.67 -6.44
CA ILE A 102 3.63 1.02 -6.53
C ILE A 102 4.44 1.71 -7.63
N HIS A 103 5.59 2.27 -7.25
CA HIS A 103 6.38 3.13 -8.13
C HIS A 103 7.85 2.70 -8.15
N SER A 104 8.44 2.64 -9.33
CA SER A 104 9.89 2.63 -9.50
C SER A 104 10.36 4.07 -9.69
N ARG A 105 10.99 4.66 -8.67
CA ARG A 105 11.29 6.11 -8.58
C ARG A 105 12.69 6.47 -9.04
N THR A 106 13.48 5.51 -9.48
CA THR A 106 14.89 5.69 -9.81
C THR A 106 15.69 6.28 -8.62
N ASP A 107 16.70 7.10 -8.87
CA ASP A 107 17.47 7.83 -7.86
C ASP A 107 17.05 9.30 -7.73
N PHE A 108 15.93 9.70 -8.35
CA PHE A 108 15.53 11.10 -8.50
C PHE A 108 15.51 11.86 -7.17
N ASP A 109 14.87 11.30 -6.16
CA ASP A 109 14.75 11.97 -4.85
C ASP A 109 16.10 12.02 -4.13
N LEU A 110 16.85 10.91 -4.12
CA LEU A 110 18.14 10.84 -3.44
C LEU A 110 19.18 11.76 -4.10
N SER A 111 19.21 11.81 -5.42
CA SER A 111 20.11 12.71 -6.17
C SER A 111 19.78 14.18 -5.92
N ASN A 112 18.49 14.54 -5.83
CA ASN A 112 18.07 15.89 -5.46
C ASN A 112 18.45 16.21 -4.00
N HIS A 113 18.21 15.28 -3.08
CA HIS A 113 18.61 15.48 -1.67
C HIS A 113 20.13 15.66 -1.54
N GLU A 114 20.93 14.87 -2.25
CA GLU A 114 22.39 15.02 -2.28
C GLU A 114 22.79 16.40 -2.78
N LYS A 115 22.20 16.82 -3.92
CA LYS A 115 22.46 18.11 -4.54
C LYS A 115 22.15 19.31 -3.63
N PHE A 116 20.96 19.30 -3.00
CA PHE A 116 20.50 20.45 -2.21
C PHE A 116 21.03 20.46 -0.76
N SER A 117 21.35 19.31 -0.20
CA SER A 117 21.93 19.22 1.15
C SER A 117 23.44 19.29 1.17
N SER A 118 24.10 19.15 0.02
CA SER A 118 25.57 19.02 -0.10
C SER A 118 26.14 17.84 0.70
N LYS A 119 25.30 16.85 1.03
CA LYS A 119 25.69 15.63 1.74
C LYS A 119 25.63 14.44 0.80
N GLN A 120 26.69 13.62 0.79
CA GLN A 120 26.66 12.39 -0.01
C GLN A 120 25.63 11.40 0.54
N ILE A 121 24.74 10.95 -0.36
CA ILE A 121 23.71 9.94 -0.11
C ILE A 121 24.00 8.75 -1.01
N LYS A 122 25.15 8.10 -0.75
CA LYS A 122 25.59 6.93 -1.52
C LYS A 122 25.67 5.72 -0.62
N TYR A 123 25.22 4.60 -1.15
CA TYR A 123 25.43 3.30 -0.54
C TYR A 123 26.79 2.76 -0.99
N PHE A 124 27.54 2.20 -0.05
CA PHE A 124 28.75 1.44 -0.34
C PHE A 124 28.41 -0.05 -0.25
N ASP A 125 28.53 -0.75 -1.38
CA ASP A 125 28.35 -2.18 -1.41
C ASP A 125 29.64 -2.89 -0.99
N PRO A 126 29.67 -3.59 0.16
CA PRO A 126 30.87 -4.25 0.63
C PRO A 126 31.26 -5.49 -0.18
N PHE A 127 30.34 -6.04 -0.98
CA PHE A 127 30.62 -7.21 -1.81
C PHE A 127 31.29 -6.81 -3.12
N ASP A 128 30.70 -5.83 -3.81
CA ASP A 128 31.21 -5.36 -5.10
C ASP A 128 32.26 -4.24 -4.94
N GLN A 129 32.45 -3.71 -3.72
CA GLN A 129 33.32 -2.56 -3.41
C GLN A 129 32.96 -1.30 -4.22
N GLU A 130 31.69 -1.17 -4.60
CA GLU A 130 31.17 -0.06 -5.40
C GLU A 130 30.40 0.95 -4.54
N LYS A 131 30.44 2.21 -4.94
CA LYS A 131 29.59 3.28 -4.40
C LYS A 131 28.61 3.74 -5.46
N TYR A 132 27.31 3.74 -5.09
CA TYR A 132 26.28 4.23 -5.99
C TYR A 132 25.16 4.94 -5.22
N THR A 133 24.39 5.77 -5.90
CA THR A 133 23.12 6.28 -5.40
C THR A 133 22.07 5.21 -5.65
N PRO A 134 21.40 4.65 -4.62
CA PRO A 134 20.41 3.59 -4.82
C PRO A 134 19.23 4.08 -5.65
N TYR A 135 18.62 3.16 -6.40
CA TYR A 135 17.27 3.36 -6.94
C TYR A 135 16.24 2.94 -5.88
N VAL A 136 15.03 3.45 -6.00
CA VAL A 136 13.98 3.23 -5.02
C VAL A 136 12.75 2.61 -5.67
N VAL A 137 12.27 1.51 -5.10
CA VAL A 137 10.91 1.02 -5.35
C VAL A 137 10.07 1.38 -4.14
N GLU A 138 9.01 2.15 -4.36
CA GLU A 138 8.10 2.63 -3.33
C GLU A 138 6.76 1.92 -3.41
N THR A 139 6.18 1.58 -2.27
CA THR A 139 4.75 1.28 -2.17
C THR A 139 4.11 2.20 -1.16
N SER A 140 2.94 2.73 -1.49
CA SER A 140 2.23 3.70 -0.65
C SER A 140 0.75 3.34 -0.57
N ILE A 141 0.23 3.21 0.65
CA ILE A 141 -1.16 2.84 0.93
C ILE A 141 -1.79 3.81 1.94
N GLY A 142 -2.97 4.32 1.62
CA GLY A 142 -3.74 5.18 2.51
C GLY A 142 -4.52 4.36 3.54
N LEU A 143 -4.38 4.69 4.83
CA LEU A 143 -5.04 3.99 5.92
C LEU A 143 -6.57 4.03 5.79
N ASP A 144 -7.14 5.22 5.52
CA ASP A 144 -8.60 5.39 5.42
C ASP A 144 -9.19 4.62 4.24
N ARG A 145 -8.49 4.59 3.10
CA ARG A 145 -8.92 3.79 1.94
C ARG A 145 -8.88 2.31 2.26
N MET A 146 -7.84 1.84 2.95
CA MET A 146 -7.73 0.45 3.37
C MET A 146 -8.83 0.07 4.37
N PHE A 147 -9.11 0.94 5.35
CA PHE A 147 -10.23 0.77 6.26
C PHE A 147 -11.56 0.63 5.50
N LEU A 148 -11.84 1.53 4.55
CA LEU A 148 -13.08 1.47 3.76
C LEU A 148 -13.17 0.19 2.93
N ALA A 149 -12.07 -0.27 2.33
CA ALA A 149 -12.04 -1.52 1.57
C ALA A 149 -12.42 -2.72 2.44
N VAL A 150 -11.77 -2.85 3.61
CA VAL A 150 -12.06 -3.93 4.57
C VAL A 150 -13.50 -3.83 5.08
N PHE A 151 -13.92 -2.62 5.51
CA PHE A 151 -15.25 -2.40 6.07
C PHE A 151 -16.36 -2.73 5.06
N SER A 152 -16.25 -2.23 3.82
CA SER A 152 -17.28 -2.45 2.78
C SER A 152 -17.44 -3.94 2.41
N GLN A 153 -16.36 -4.71 2.46
CA GLN A 153 -16.40 -6.16 2.21
C GLN A 153 -16.88 -6.98 3.41
N SER A 154 -16.68 -6.44 4.60
CA SER A 154 -17.07 -7.12 5.84
C SER A 154 -18.53 -6.90 6.20
N LEU A 155 -19.18 -5.87 5.63
CA LEU A 155 -20.58 -5.56 5.90
C LEU A 155 -21.49 -6.47 5.09
N ASN A 156 -22.24 -7.32 5.78
CA ASN A 156 -23.14 -8.29 5.15
C ASN A 156 -24.56 -8.18 5.72
N ILE A 157 -25.55 -8.43 4.88
CA ILE A 157 -26.94 -8.59 5.28
C ILE A 157 -27.27 -10.09 5.25
N GLU A 158 -27.61 -10.64 6.38
CA GLU A 158 -28.03 -12.03 6.55
C GLU A 158 -29.54 -12.11 6.71
N LYS A 159 -30.16 -13.04 5.98
CA LYS A 159 -31.57 -13.41 6.18
C LYS A 159 -31.65 -14.51 7.20
N LEU A 160 -32.51 -14.32 8.20
CA LEU A 160 -32.78 -15.32 9.24
C LEU A 160 -33.93 -16.24 8.82
N ASP A 161 -34.07 -17.38 9.50
CA ASP A 161 -35.08 -18.39 9.20
C ASP A 161 -36.52 -17.87 9.36
N ASP A 162 -36.73 -16.85 10.19
CA ASP A 162 -38.00 -16.18 10.40
C ASP A 162 -38.33 -15.13 9.32
N GLY A 163 -37.47 -14.97 8.31
CA GLY A 163 -37.60 -14.01 7.22
C GLY A 163 -37.13 -12.60 7.54
N THR A 164 -36.67 -12.35 8.77
CA THR A 164 -36.06 -11.05 9.13
C THR A 164 -34.62 -10.92 8.60
N GLU A 165 -34.12 -9.70 8.52
CA GLU A 165 -32.75 -9.41 8.11
C GLU A 165 -31.94 -8.83 9.26
N ARG A 166 -30.68 -9.21 9.32
CA ARG A 166 -29.72 -8.57 10.22
C ARG A 166 -28.47 -8.13 9.48
N THR A 167 -27.93 -6.99 9.87
CA THR A 167 -26.64 -6.52 9.38
C THR A 167 -25.53 -7.09 10.25
N VAL A 168 -24.54 -7.72 9.62
CA VAL A 168 -23.40 -8.36 10.30
C VAL A 168 -22.10 -7.84 9.72
N LEU A 169 -21.15 -7.52 10.60
CA LEU A 169 -19.80 -7.13 10.24
C LEU A 169 -18.87 -8.34 10.34
N LYS A 170 -18.57 -8.99 9.22
CA LYS A 170 -17.69 -10.16 9.12
C LYS A 170 -16.24 -9.76 8.87
N ILE A 171 -15.61 -9.13 9.85
CA ILE A 171 -14.20 -8.73 9.73
C ILE A 171 -13.32 -9.99 9.65
N PRO A 172 -12.33 -10.04 8.73
CA PRO A 172 -11.34 -11.11 8.70
C PRO A 172 -10.68 -11.31 10.06
N ILE A 173 -10.53 -12.56 10.51
CA ILE A 173 -10.01 -12.89 11.85
C ILE A 173 -8.65 -12.24 12.11
N ILE A 174 -7.80 -12.14 11.10
CA ILE A 174 -6.48 -11.50 11.22
C ILE A 174 -6.57 -10.04 11.67
N LEU A 175 -7.65 -9.34 11.28
CA LEU A 175 -7.89 -7.92 11.59
C LEU A 175 -8.78 -7.71 12.82
N ALA A 176 -9.52 -8.75 13.26
CA ALA A 176 -10.39 -8.64 14.42
C ALA A 176 -9.58 -8.40 15.70
N SER A 177 -9.99 -7.44 16.52
CA SER A 177 -9.35 -7.16 17.81
C SER A 177 -9.48 -8.35 18.77
N ASN A 178 -10.67 -8.95 18.84
CA ASN A 178 -10.95 -10.16 19.62
C ASN A 178 -11.05 -11.35 18.66
N LYS A 179 -10.16 -12.34 18.85
CA LYS A 179 -10.09 -13.53 17.96
C LYS A 179 -11.14 -14.58 18.31
N CYS A 180 -11.51 -14.67 19.57
CA CYS A 180 -12.57 -15.54 20.07
C CYS A 180 -13.18 -14.98 21.37
N ALA A 181 -14.36 -15.45 21.70
CA ALA A 181 -15.00 -15.20 22.98
C ALA A 181 -15.57 -16.51 23.54
N ILE A 182 -15.46 -16.70 24.85
CA ILE A 182 -16.07 -17.83 25.55
C ILE A 182 -17.29 -17.28 26.30
N LEU A 183 -18.45 -17.78 25.92
CA LEU A 183 -19.72 -17.35 26.50
C LEU A 183 -20.32 -18.49 27.31
N PRO A 184 -20.97 -18.23 28.46
CA PRO A 184 -21.70 -19.27 29.20
C PRO A 184 -22.91 -19.73 28.37
N LEU A 185 -23.17 -21.03 28.40
CA LEU A 185 -24.31 -21.62 27.70
C LEU A 185 -25.65 -21.27 28.36
N VAL A 186 -25.60 -21.10 29.68
CA VAL A 186 -26.76 -20.73 30.54
C VAL A 186 -26.38 -19.60 31.46
N LYS A 187 -27.38 -18.81 31.88
CA LYS A 187 -27.19 -17.76 32.89
C LYS A 187 -27.06 -18.39 34.27
#